data_9b9782fd9bb4130b398e538d64e299c4
#
_entry.id   9b9782fd9bb4130b398e538d64e299c4
#
_cell.length_a   1.000
_cell.length_b   1.000
_cell.length_c   1.000
_cell.angle_alpha   90.00
_cell.angle_beta   90.00
_cell.angle_gamma   90.00
#
_symmetry.space_group_name_H-M   'P 1'
#
loop_
_entity.id
_entity.type
_entity.pdbx_description
1 polymer ?
#
loop_
_entity_poly.entity_id
_entity_poly.type
_entity_poly.pdbx_seq_one_letter_code
_entity_poly.pdbx_strand_id
1 'polypeptide(L)'
;MRKRPQQQRAKMIVESILQGTQKCISEYGVLHVTTPKISEKSGVSVGSIYQYFENKEQIVAELLLRKSENLGQALKQLVMLQQQTAIQDIITLSIAFGFESLQSYHGFFIEILKNWHAYSDSEAAQVLEQHFLEVGMYLFGRYYP
;
A
#
# COMPACT_ATOMS: atom_id res chain seq x y z
N MET A 1 -4.60 -8.74 11.66
CA MET A 1 -3.41 -9.56 11.99
C MET A 1 -3.58 -10.16 13.39
N ARG A 2 -3.43 -11.46 13.52
CA ARG A 2 -3.66 -12.20 14.78
C ARG A 2 -2.65 -11.88 15.89
N LYS A 3 -1.39 -11.76 15.52
CA LYS A 3 -0.29 -11.55 16.46
C LYS A 3 0.57 -10.38 15.98
N ARG A 4 0.65 -9.34 16.78
CA ARG A 4 1.54 -8.22 16.48
C ARG A 4 2.97 -8.60 16.80
N PRO A 5 3.90 -8.48 15.84
CA PRO A 5 5.29 -8.80 16.09
C PRO A 5 5.93 -7.75 17.02
N GLN A 6 6.42 -8.19 18.16
CA GLN A 6 7.17 -7.35 19.09
C GLN A 6 8.69 -7.56 18.99
N GLN A 7 9.10 -8.76 18.58
CA GLN A 7 10.51 -9.11 18.44
C GLN A 7 10.95 -8.93 16.99
N GLN A 8 12.22 -8.61 16.77
CA GLN A 8 12.81 -8.39 15.46
C GLN A 8 12.61 -9.58 14.51
N ARG A 9 12.79 -10.80 15.00
CA ARG A 9 12.57 -12.03 14.21
C ARG A 9 11.12 -12.13 13.73
N ALA A 10 10.16 -11.86 14.60
CA ALA A 10 8.74 -11.89 14.24
C ALA A 10 8.39 -10.83 13.18
N LYS A 11 8.95 -9.64 13.30
CA LYS A 11 8.80 -8.58 12.29
C LYS A 11 9.36 -9.00 10.93
N MET A 12 10.50 -9.67 10.91
CA MET A 12 11.11 -10.20 9.68
C MET A 12 10.23 -11.28 9.01
N ILE A 13 9.61 -12.16 9.80
CA ILE A 13 8.70 -13.18 9.30
C ILE A 13 7.47 -12.52 8.66
N VAL A 14 6.84 -11.58 9.34
CA VAL A 14 5.69 -10.83 8.81
C VAL A 14 6.07 -10.11 7.52
N GLU A 15 7.21 -9.44 7.47
CA GLU A 15 7.70 -8.76 6.27
C GLU A 15 7.90 -9.75 5.12
N SER A 16 8.47 -10.92 5.38
CA SER A 16 8.63 -11.96 4.36
C SER A 16 7.28 -12.45 3.82
N ILE A 17 6.29 -12.63 4.70
CA ILE A 17 4.92 -13.00 4.30
C ILE A 17 4.33 -11.92 3.38
N LEU A 18 4.46 -10.65 3.74
CA LEU A 18 3.92 -9.54 2.95
C LEU A 18 4.62 -9.39 1.60
N GLN A 19 5.93 -9.54 1.55
CA GLN A 19 6.69 -9.53 0.30
C GLN A 19 6.30 -10.71 -0.61
N GLY A 20 6.14 -11.90 -0.04
CA GLY A 20 5.65 -13.07 -0.78
C GLY A 20 4.25 -12.87 -1.33
N THR A 21 3.37 -12.24 -0.55
CA THR A 21 2.01 -11.89 -0.98
C THR A 21 2.02 -10.89 -2.13
N GLN A 22 2.86 -9.87 -2.07
CA GLN A 22 3.03 -8.91 -3.15
C GLN A 22 3.47 -9.60 -4.45
N LYS A 23 4.41 -10.52 -4.39
CA LYS A 23 4.85 -11.32 -5.54
C LYS A 23 3.71 -12.16 -6.11
N CYS A 24 2.89 -12.78 -5.25
CA CYS A 24 1.72 -13.53 -5.69
C CYS A 24 0.70 -12.64 -6.41
N ILE A 25 0.41 -11.46 -5.89
CA ILE A 25 -0.52 -10.52 -6.50
C ILE A 25 -0.01 -10.09 -7.88
N SER A 26 1.27 -9.77 -8.00
CA SER A 26 1.87 -9.35 -9.27
C SER A 26 1.88 -10.48 -10.31
N GLU A 27 2.08 -11.72 -9.90
CA GLU A 27 2.20 -12.87 -10.81
C GLU A 27 0.84 -13.48 -11.17
N TYR A 28 -0.06 -13.61 -10.20
CA TYR A 28 -1.32 -14.36 -10.37
C TYR A 28 -2.58 -13.49 -10.34
N GLY A 29 -2.46 -12.21 -9.97
CA GLY A 29 -3.59 -11.35 -9.67
C GLY A 29 -4.13 -11.56 -8.24
N VAL A 30 -4.77 -10.51 -7.69
CA VAL A 30 -5.23 -10.52 -6.29
C VAL A 30 -6.28 -11.60 -6.01
N LEU A 31 -7.12 -11.94 -6.99
CA LEU A 31 -8.18 -12.95 -6.84
C LEU A 31 -7.63 -14.39 -6.77
N HIS A 32 -6.41 -14.62 -7.25
CA HIS A 32 -5.78 -15.94 -7.31
C HIS A 32 -4.70 -16.17 -6.26
N VAL A 33 -4.57 -15.25 -5.31
CA VAL A 33 -3.68 -15.42 -4.16
C VAL A 33 -4.20 -16.53 -3.25
N THR A 34 -3.30 -17.43 -2.84
CA THR A 34 -3.59 -18.48 -1.86
C THR A 34 -2.49 -18.56 -0.83
N THR A 35 -2.80 -19.05 0.39
CA THR A 35 -1.79 -19.23 1.43
C THR A 35 -0.65 -20.17 1.00
N PRO A 36 -0.89 -21.30 0.30
CA PRO A 36 0.20 -22.11 -0.24
C PRO A 36 1.11 -21.38 -1.21
N LYS A 37 0.57 -20.54 -2.10
CA LYS A 37 1.36 -19.70 -3.02
C LYS A 37 2.20 -18.67 -2.25
N ILE A 38 1.63 -18.06 -1.23
CA ILE A 38 2.37 -17.13 -0.36
C ILE A 38 3.51 -17.85 0.34
N SER A 39 3.27 -19.05 0.87
CA SER A 39 4.29 -19.89 1.50
C SER A 39 5.45 -20.17 0.54
N GLU A 40 5.15 -20.56 -0.70
CA GLU A 40 6.16 -20.81 -1.72
C GLU A 40 7.01 -19.56 -2.01
N LYS A 41 6.36 -18.40 -2.20
CA LYS A 41 7.05 -17.13 -2.55
C LYS A 41 7.80 -16.51 -1.37
N SER A 42 7.31 -16.70 -0.15
CA SER A 42 7.89 -16.10 1.06
C SER A 42 8.96 -16.96 1.73
N GLY A 43 8.95 -18.25 1.49
CA GLY A 43 9.77 -19.20 2.25
C GLY A 43 9.28 -19.44 3.68
N VAL A 44 8.09 -18.95 4.03
CA VAL A 44 7.46 -19.13 5.34
C VAL A 44 6.42 -20.25 5.26
N SER A 45 6.47 -21.22 6.17
CA SER A 45 5.51 -22.32 6.16
C SER A 45 4.08 -21.86 6.35
N VAL A 46 3.11 -22.57 5.79
CA VAL A 46 1.68 -22.29 5.95
C VAL A 46 1.29 -22.22 7.42
N GLY A 47 1.79 -23.14 8.26
CA GLY A 47 1.53 -23.10 9.70
C GLY A 47 2.06 -21.85 10.38
N SER A 48 3.24 -21.38 10.00
CA SER A 48 3.80 -20.13 10.52
C SER A 48 3.01 -18.91 10.04
N ILE A 49 2.52 -18.91 8.81
CA ILE A 49 1.66 -17.84 8.29
C ILE A 49 0.39 -17.71 9.15
N TYR A 50 -0.26 -18.82 9.47
CA TYR A 50 -1.47 -18.82 10.30
C TYR A 50 -1.24 -18.42 11.76
N GLN A 51 -0.01 -18.38 12.24
CA GLN A 51 0.29 -17.79 13.55
C GLN A 51 0.10 -16.26 13.56
N TYR A 52 0.25 -15.59 12.43
CA TYR A 52 0.17 -14.13 12.31
C TYR A 52 -1.11 -13.63 11.66
N PHE A 53 -1.69 -14.39 10.74
CA PHE A 53 -2.87 -13.99 9.96
C PHE A 53 -3.91 -15.09 9.98
N GLU A 54 -5.17 -14.69 10.10
CA GLU A 54 -6.28 -15.64 10.13
C GLU A 54 -6.55 -16.27 8.77
N ASN A 55 -6.43 -15.47 7.71
CA ASN A 55 -6.71 -15.88 6.34
C ASN A 55 -5.93 -15.00 5.35
N LYS A 56 -5.97 -15.35 4.06
CA LYS A 56 -5.29 -14.59 3.01
C LYS A 56 -5.83 -13.16 2.86
N GLU A 57 -7.11 -12.97 3.11
CA GLU A 57 -7.76 -11.66 3.03
C GLU A 57 -7.15 -10.68 4.04
N GLN A 58 -6.85 -11.15 5.26
CA GLN A 58 -6.14 -10.34 6.25
C GLN A 58 -4.71 -9.99 5.81
N ILE A 59 -4.02 -10.91 5.13
CA ILE A 59 -2.66 -10.65 4.64
C ILE A 59 -2.70 -9.57 3.56
N VAL A 60 -3.62 -9.68 2.60
CA VAL A 60 -3.79 -8.69 1.52
C VAL A 60 -4.18 -7.33 2.11
N ALA A 61 -5.10 -7.30 3.06
CA ALA A 61 -5.52 -6.07 3.74
C ALA A 61 -4.36 -5.37 4.45
N GLU A 62 -3.53 -6.11 5.18
CA GLU A 62 -2.35 -5.54 5.86
C GLU A 62 -1.32 -5.01 4.87
N LEU A 63 -1.06 -5.75 3.79
CA LEU A 63 -0.16 -5.31 2.73
C LEU A 63 -0.66 -4.03 2.08
N LEU A 64 -1.95 -3.99 1.73
CA LEU A 64 -2.56 -2.82 1.11
C LEU A 64 -2.51 -1.60 2.03
N LEU A 65 -2.80 -1.80 3.33
CA LEU A 65 -2.75 -0.72 4.32
C LEU A 65 -1.35 -0.12 4.42
N ARG A 66 -0.32 -0.94 4.53
CA ARG A 66 1.08 -0.48 4.59
C ARG A 66 1.51 0.25 3.32
N LYS A 67 1.15 -0.28 2.14
CA LYS A 67 1.46 0.35 0.85
C LYS A 67 0.73 1.69 0.70
N SER A 68 -0.52 1.77 1.13
CA SER A 68 -1.32 3.01 1.09
C SER A 68 -0.76 4.07 2.04
N GLU A 69 -0.34 3.69 3.23
CA GLU A 69 0.30 4.59 4.18
C GLU A 69 1.62 5.15 3.61
N ASN A 70 2.46 4.28 3.08
CA ASN A 70 3.73 4.70 2.47
C ASN A 70 3.51 5.61 1.25
N LEU A 71 2.52 5.31 0.42
CA LEU A 71 2.17 6.12 -0.75
C LEU A 71 1.69 7.51 -0.32
N GLY A 72 0.81 7.58 0.66
CA GLY A 72 0.30 8.83 1.19
C GLY A 72 1.39 9.71 1.80
N GLN A 73 2.28 9.12 2.58
CA GLN A 73 3.43 9.82 3.16
C GLN A 73 4.39 10.32 2.08
N ALA A 74 4.68 9.52 1.06
CA ALA A 74 5.54 9.91 -0.04
C ALA A 74 4.96 11.10 -0.83
N LEU A 75 3.64 11.11 -1.07
CA LEU A 75 2.98 12.24 -1.72
C LEU A 75 3.07 13.52 -0.89
N LYS A 76 2.82 13.42 0.42
CA LYS A 76 2.96 14.56 1.32
C LYS A 76 4.37 15.15 1.28
N GLN A 77 5.40 14.31 1.37
CA GLN A 77 6.78 14.75 1.33
C GLN A 77 7.11 15.41 -0.01
N LEU A 78 6.65 14.83 -1.13
CA LEU A 78 6.84 15.39 -2.46
C LEU A 78 6.29 16.82 -2.53
N VAL A 79 5.06 17.03 -2.07
CA VAL A 79 4.37 18.32 -2.10
C VAL A 79 5.02 19.32 -1.15
N MET A 80 5.36 18.91 0.07
CA MET A 80 5.94 19.79 1.09
C MET A 80 7.34 20.28 0.74
N LEU A 81 8.10 19.52 -0.06
CA LEU A 81 9.41 19.92 -0.56
C LEU A 81 9.34 20.98 -1.68
N GLN A 82 8.18 21.17 -2.31
CA GLN A 82 7.98 22.12 -3.38
C GLN A 82 7.71 23.52 -2.84
N GLN A 83 8.74 24.22 -2.40
CA GLN A 83 8.65 25.59 -1.92
C GLN A 83 8.81 26.55 -3.09
N GLN A 84 8.07 27.66 -3.09
CA GLN A 84 8.09 28.70 -4.14
C GLN A 84 7.77 28.18 -5.55
N THR A 85 7.02 27.09 -5.63
CA THR A 85 6.62 26.45 -6.89
C THR A 85 5.20 26.87 -7.23
N ALA A 86 4.91 27.12 -8.51
CA ALA A 86 3.55 27.40 -8.96
C ALA A 86 2.65 26.18 -8.72
N ILE A 87 1.38 26.41 -8.35
CA ILE A 87 0.43 25.34 -8.04
C ILE A 87 0.24 24.38 -9.23
N GLN A 88 0.29 24.88 -10.46
CA GLN A 88 0.16 24.06 -11.67
C GLN A 88 1.30 23.01 -11.75
N ASP A 89 2.52 23.41 -11.38
CA ASP A 89 3.67 22.51 -11.40
C ASP A 89 3.55 21.44 -10.28
N ILE A 90 3.04 21.81 -9.13
CA ILE A 90 2.77 20.86 -8.03
C ILE A 90 1.70 19.84 -8.44
N ILE A 91 0.63 20.30 -9.09
CA ILE A 91 -0.42 19.42 -9.59
C ILE A 91 0.16 18.44 -10.62
N THR A 92 0.98 18.95 -11.56
CA THR A 92 1.64 18.12 -12.57
C THR A 92 2.54 17.06 -11.94
N LEU A 93 3.36 17.44 -10.96
CA LEU A 93 4.21 16.51 -10.20
C LEU A 93 3.39 15.45 -9.44
N SER A 94 2.29 15.86 -8.83
CA SER A 94 1.41 14.94 -8.07
C SER A 94 0.74 13.92 -8.98
N ILE A 95 0.29 14.34 -10.17
CA ILE A 95 -0.29 13.44 -11.17
C ILE A 95 0.78 12.46 -11.70
N ALA A 96 1.96 12.96 -12.03
CA ALA A 96 3.07 12.11 -12.47
C ALA A 96 3.45 11.09 -11.41
N PHE A 97 3.53 11.50 -10.14
CA PHE A 97 3.76 10.62 -9.00
C PHE A 97 2.70 9.51 -8.92
N GLY A 98 1.41 9.86 -9.11
CA GLY A 98 0.33 8.89 -9.13
C GLY A 98 0.49 7.83 -10.22
N PHE A 99 0.79 8.22 -11.45
CA PHE A 99 1.02 7.29 -12.55
C PHE A 99 2.26 6.41 -12.33
N GLU A 100 3.35 6.98 -11.85
CA GLU A 100 4.56 6.20 -11.50
C GLU A 100 4.27 5.18 -10.39
N SER A 101 3.47 5.57 -9.40
CA SER A 101 3.07 4.68 -8.31
C SER A 101 2.25 3.48 -8.79
N LEU A 102 1.38 3.67 -9.80
CA LEU A 102 0.63 2.58 -10.42
C LEU A 102 1.53 1.55 -11.10
N GLN A 103 2.66 1.97 -11.64
CA GLN A 103 3.64 1.10 -12.29
C GLN A 103 4.62 0.47 -11.30
N SER A 104 4.70 1.00 -10.08
CA SER A 104 5.58 0.51 -9.04
C SER A 104 5.15 -0.86 -8.51
N TYR A 105 6.06 -1.53 -7.82
CA TYR A 105 5.80 -2.82 -7.19
C TYR A 105 5.25 -3.87 -8.17
N HIS A 106 5.77 -3.88 -9.40
CA HIS A 106 5.37 -4.82 -10.46
C HIS A 106 3.86 -4.81 -10.75
N GLY A 107 3.24 -3.63 -10.72
CA GLY A 107 1.83 -3.45 -11.02
C GLY A 107 0.88 -3.79 -9.87
N PHE A 108 1.36 -3.82 -8.64
CA PHE A 108 0.54 -4.10 -7.46
C PHE A 108 -0.72 -3.22 -7.39
N PHE A 109 -0.55 -1.89 -7.48
CA PHE A 109 -1.68 -0.98 -7.41
C PHE A 109 -2.63 -1.09 -8.59
N ILE A 110 -2.14 -1.44 -9.78
CA ILE A 110 -2.99 -1.71 -10.95
C ILE A 110 -3.91 -2.91 -10.67
N GLU A 111 -3.38 -3.97 -10.08
CA GLU A 111 -4.18 -5.15 -9.70
C GLU A 111 -5.25 -4.81 -8.66
N ILE A 112 -4.95 -3.97 -7.70
CA ILE A 112 -5.93 -3.48 -6.73
C ILE A 112 -7.02 -2.64 -7.41
N LEU A 113 -6.65 -1.74 -8.32
CA LEU A 113 -7.61 -0.92 -9.06
C LEU A 113 -8.54 -1.74 -9.95
N LYS A 114 -8.03 -2.79 -10.59
CA LYS A 114 -8.88 -3.73 -11.37
C LYS A 114 -9.96 -4.37 -10.52
N ASN A 115 -9.75 -4.48 -9.21
CA ASN A 115 -10.67 -5.09 -8.26
C ASN A 115 -11.18 -4.06 -7.24
N TRP A 116 -11.32 -2.80 -7.65
CA TRP A 116 -11.62 -1.66 -6.76
C TRP A 116 -12.86 -1.88 -5.89
N HIS A 117 -13.89 -2.54 -6.42
CA HIS A 117 -15.12 -2.80 -5.66
C HIS A 117 -14.89 -3.57 -4.35
N ALA A 118 -13.83 -4.38 -4.30
CA ALA A 118 -13.49 -5.13 -3.09
C ALA A 118 -12.74 -4.28 -2.05
N TYR A 119 -12.17 -3.14 -2.45
CA TYR A 119 -11.24 -2.36 -1.62
C TYR A 119 -11.69 -0.93 -1.34
N SER A 120 -12.72 -0.41 -2.04
CA SER A 120 -13.16 0.98 -1.92
C SER A 120 -13.56 1.41 -0.50
N ASP A 121 -14.09 0.49 0.29
CA ASP A 121 -14.48 0.73 1.68
C ASP A 121 -13.45 0.23 2.70
N SER A 122 -12.26 -0.15 2.23
CA SER A 122 -11.21 -0.66 3.10
C SER A 122 -10.56 0.44 3.93
N GLU A 123 -9.95 0.05 5.05
CA GLU A 123 -9.13 0.95 5.86
C GLU A 123 -8.00 1.61 5.04
N ALA A 124 -7.42 0.86 4.11
CA ALA A 124 -6.39 1.38 3.20
C ALA A 124 -6.90 2.51 2.30
N ALA A 125 -8.12 2.38 1.77
CA ALA A 125 -8.75 3.44 0.97
C ALA A 125 -9.00 4.69 1.82
N GLN A 126 -9.47 4.53 3.05
CA GLN A 126 -9.67 5.64 3.99
C GLN A 126 -8.35 6.34 4.34
N VAL A 127 -7.27 5.59 4.52
CA VAL A 127 -5.94 6.15 4.77
C VAL A 127 -5.47 7.00 3.59
N LEU A 128 -5.61 6.52 2.37
CA LEU A 128 -5.27 7.30 1.17
C LEU A 128 -6.12 8.56 1.04
N GLU A 129 -7.42 8.44 1.24
CA GLU A 129 -8.33 9.59 1.20
C GLU A 129 -7.93 10.66 2.21
N GLN A 130 -7.60 10.25 3.43
CA GLN A 130 -7.14 11.19 4.47
C GLN A 130 -5.85 11.89 4.04
N HIS A 131 -4.87 11.17 3.51
CA HIS A 131 -3.62 11.78 3.03
C HIS A 131 -3.86 12.76 1.88
N PHE A 132 -4.73 12.42 0.94
CA PHE A 132 -5.09 13.32 -0.16
C PHE A 132 -5.79 14.57 0.33
N LEU A 133 -6.69 14.43 1.31
CA LEU A 133 -7.38 15.57 1.94
C LEU A 133 -6.38 16.50 2.65
N GLU A 134 -5.46 15.94 3.42
CA GLU A 134 -4.43 16.71 4.11
C GLU A 134 -3.51 17.47 3.13
N VAL A 135 -3.10 16.85 2.04
CA VAL A 135 -2.34 17.50 0.97
C VAL A 135 -3.16 18.61 0.33
N GLY A 136 -4.43 18.36 0.03
CA GLY A 136 -5.34 19.36 -0.54
C GLY A 136 -5.52 20.57 0.39
N MET A 137 -5.72 20.33 1.67
CA MET A 137 -5.86 21.41 2.68
C MET A 137 -4.56 22.21 2.82
N TYR A 138 -3.41 21.54 2.81
CA TYR A 138 -2.13 22.22 2.85
C TYR A 138 -1.93 23.13 1.63
N LEU A 139 -2.21 22.65 0.43
CA LEU A 139 -2.09 23.42 -0.80
C LEU A 139 -3.10 24.60 -0.83
N PHE A 140 -4.35 24.32 -0.43
CA PHE A 140 -5.35 25.37 -0.36
C PHE A 140 -4.92 26.51 0.57
N GLY A 141 -4.48 26.20 1.79
CA GLY A 141 -4.02 27.20 2.74
C GLY A 141 -2.79 27.99 2.26
N ARG A 142 -1.92 27.36 1.45
CA ARG A 142 -0.71 27.98 0.92
C ARG A 142 -0.98 28.93 -0.24
N TYR A 143 -1.88 28.57 -1.16
CA TYR A 143 -2.09 29.31 -2.40
C TYR A 143 -3.35 30.18 -2.39
N TYR A 144 -4.25 29.96 -1.43
CA TYR A 144 -5.49 30.72 -1.23
C TYR A 144 -5.64 31.10 0.24
N PRO A 145 -4.72 31.92 0.77
CA PRO A 145 -4.75 32.29 2.19
C PRO A 145 -5.94 33.16 2.57
#